data_ce8ee83e1b71ededd93f6b26b585dedf
#
_entry.id   ce8ee83e1b71ededd93f6b26b585dedf
#
_cell.length_a   1.000
_cell.length_b   1.000
_cell.length_c   1.000
_cell.angle_alpha   90.00
_cell.angle_beta   90.00
_cell.angle_gamma   90.00
#
_symmetry.space_group_name_H-M   'P 1'
#
loop_
_entity.id
_entity.type
_entity.pdbx_description
1 polymer ?
#
loop_
_entity_poly.entity_id
_entity_poly.type
_entity_poly.pdbx_seq_one_letter_code
_entity_poly.pdbx_strand_id
1 'polypeptide(L)'
;MNCPGHVQIFKQGIKSYKDLPIRMSEFGSCHRNEPSGALHGIMRVRQFTQDDAHIFCTDEQITDESLIFCDLLRDIYKDFGFDQLKVKFSDRPEVRAGSDKVWDKAEKALIEAVNKAQLDYDFNPGEGAFYGPKLEFVLIDAIGREWQCGTLQMDFVLPERLGATYIDQKGEKKNPVMLHRAILGSMERWLGILIEQYSGRFPLWLTPVQVFVCTITEKANEYALGLINELENNNIRCNVDLRNEKIGYKIREHSENGCPIILIVGDKEKDSNTVAIRRLGSNNQDFKLFKDFIEEIKVETKPPDLVWKFFQKVYFITTIIGEISINDSKSSFSAKDGPRINNSISAQQVRCIDSQGKQLGILSIHEALQAASS
;
A
#
# COMPACT_ATOMS: atom_id res chain seq x y z
N MET A 1 -17.82 -4.69 15.24
CA MET A 1 -17.17 -5.61 14.26
C MET A 1 -18.10 -5.75 13.06
N ASN A 2 -17.56 -5.65 11.88
CA ASN A 2 -18.34 -5.50 10.64
C ASN A 2 -18.62 -6.85 9.93
N CYS A 3 -18.03 -7.94 10.44
CA CYS A 3 -18.20 -9.30 9.90
C CYS A 3 -19.66 -9.69 9.62
N PRO A 4 -20.62 -9.52 10.57
CA PRO A 4 -22.02 -9.84 10.30
C PRO A 4 -22.62 -9.00 9.19
N GLY A 5 -22.21 -7.74 9.04
CA GLY A 5 -22.64 -6.85 7.95
C GLY A 5 -22.26 -7.39 6.58
N HIS A 6 -20.98 -7.77 6.40
CA HIS A 6 -20.50 -8.37 5.16
C HIS A 6 -21.19 -9.71 4.85
N VAL A 7 -21.48 -10.54 5.88
CA VAL A 7 -22.29 -11.75 5.68
C VAL A 7 -23.70 -11.42 5.18
N GLN A 8 -24.34 -10.37 5.70
CA GLN A 8 -25.67 -9.97 5.21
C GLN A 8 -25.62 -9.47 3.75
N ILE A 9 -24.56 -8.75 3.37
CA ILE A 9 -24.36 -8.34 1.98
C ILE A 9 -24.12 -9.56 1.08
N PHE A 10 -23.27 -10.51 1.52
CA PHE A 10 -23.04 -11.76 0.80
C PHE A 10 -24.33 -12.54 0.54
N LYS A 11 -25.25 -12.57 1.50
CA LYS A 11 -26.55 -13.27 1.39
C LYS A 11 -27.54 -12.64 0.41
N GLN A 12 -27.28 -11.43 -0.07
CA GLN A 12 -28.16 -10.80 -1.05
C GLN A 12 -28.07 -11.51 -2.40
N GLY A 13 -29.17 -12.13 -2.82
CA GLY A 13 -29.24 -12.94 -4.03
C GLY A 13 -28.57 -14.31 -3.90
N ILE A 14 -28.76 -15.15 -4.91
CA ILE A 14 -28.17 -16.49 -4.98
C ILE A 14 -26.72 -16.35 -5.46
N LYS A 15 -25.80 -16.97 -4.76
CA LYS A 15 -24.38 -17.07 -5.15
C LYS A 15 -24.06 -18.45 -5.69
N SER A 16 -23.21 -18.54 -6.69
CA SER A 16 -22.67 -19.79 -7.20
C SER A 16 -21.15 -19.87 -6.95
N TYR A 17 -20.58 -21.04 -7.07
CA TYR A 17 -19.13 -21.21 -6.97
C TYR A 17 -18.33 -20.35 -7.98
N LYS A 18 -18.96 -19.94 -9.10
CA LYS A 18 -18.33 -19.08 -10.11
C LYS A 18 -18.22 -17.62 -9.65
N ASP A 19 -19.03 -17.22 -8.67
CA ASP A 19 -18.99 -15.86 -8.13
C ASP A 19 -17.90 -15.74 -7.06
N LEU A 20 -17.35 -16.87 -6.57
CA LEU A 20 -16.29 -16.91 -5.55
C LEU A 20 -14.90 -16.89 -6.20
N PRO A 21 -13.91 -16.22 -5.57
CA PRO A 21 -13.99 -15.55 -4.27
C PRO A 21 -14.66 -14.16 -4.35
N ILE A 22 -15.45 -13.80 -3.33
CA ILE A 22 -15.98 -12.44 -3.16
C ILE A 22 -15.17 -11.74 -2.08
N ARG A 23 -14.59 -10.60 -2.42
CA ARG A 23 -13.77 -9.78 -1.51
C ARG A 23 -14.49 -8.48 -1.20
N MET A 24 -14.68 -8.20 0.08
CA MET A 24 -15.31 -6.97 0.59
C MET A 24 -14.38 -6.30 1.56
N SER A 25 -14.29 -4.96 1.50
CA SER A 25 -13.46 -4.18 2.41
C SER A 25 -14.12 -2.84 2.74
N GLU A 26 -13.82 -2.35 3.93
CA GLU A 26 -14.27 -1.04 4.41
C GLU A 26 -13.26 -0.45 5.40
N PHE A 27 -13.27 0.85 5.56
CA PHE A 27 -12.70 1.50 6.75
C PHE A 27 -13.80 1.58 7.80
N GLY A 28 -13.89 0.53 8.63
CA GLY A 28 -15.00 0.33 9.54
C GLY A 28 -14.70 0.81 10.96
N SER A 29 -15.68 1.47 11.60
CA SER A 29 -15.58 1.84 13.01
C SER A 29 -15.79 0.63 13.91
N CYS A 30 -14.79 0.31 14.73
CA CYS A 30 -14.78 -0.79 15.66
C CYS A 30 -14.76 -0.28 17.10
N HIS A 31 -15.45 -1.02 18.00
CA HIS A 31 -15.47 -0.72 19.42
C HIS A 31 -15.04 -1.94 20.22
N ARG A 32 -14.16 -1.74 21.19
CA ARG A 32 -13.70 -2.79 22.12
C ARG A 32 -13.78 -2.28 23.56
N ASN A 33 -14.30 -3.11 24.47
CA ASN A 33 -14.32 -2.79 25.89
C ASN A 33 -12.96 -3.05 26.53
N GLU A 34 -11.95 -2.26 26.12
CA GLU A 34 -10.63 -2.35 26.70
C GLU A 34 -10.64 -1.86 28.15
N PRO A 35 -9.98 -2.56 29.11
CA PRO A 35 -9.82 -2.08 30.45
C PRO A 35 -8.99 -0.79 30.46
N SER A 36 -9.27 0.12 31.41
CA SER A 36 -8.61 1.43 31.48
C SER A 36 -7.08 1.34 31.57
N GLY A 37 -6.55 0.36 32.27
CA GLY A 37 -5.10 0.12 32.39
C GLY A 37 -4.40 -0.37 31.11
N ALA A 38 -5.16 -0.80 30.10
CA ALA A 38 -4.62 -1.24 28.83
C ALA A 38 -4.59 -0.13 27.76
N LEU A 39 -5.18 1.04 28.04
CA LEU A 39 -5.21 2.17 27.09
C LEU A 39 -3.81 2.79 26.97
N HIS A 40 -3.42 3.13 25.74
CA HIS A 40 -2.09 3.67 25.45
C HIS A 40 -2.13 4.69 24.32
N GLY A 41 -2.41 5.96 24.62
CA GLY A 41 -2.50 7.03 23.62
C GLY A 41 -3.40 6.64 22.46
N ILE A 42 -2.94 6.89 21.22
CA ILE A 42 -3.61 6.44 20.00
C ILE A 42 -3.28 4.99 19.62
N MET A 43 -2.31 4.36 20.31
CA MET A 43 -1.87 3.00 19.99
C MET A 43 -2.86 1.92 20.47
N ARG A 44 -3.62 2.20 21.54
CA ARG A 44 -4.65 1.29 22.06
C ARG A 44 -5.83 2.07 22.65
N VAL A 45 -6.89 2.11 21.90
CA VAL A 45 -8.12 2.90 22.16
C VAL A 45 -9.34 2.00 22.20
N ARG A 46 -10.46 2.48 22.72
CA ARG A 46 -11.73 1.73 22.77
C ARG A 46 -12.56 1.83 21.49
N GLN A 47 -12.39 2.93 20.75
CA GLN A 47 -13.00 3.12 19.43
C GLN A 47 -11.88 3.42 18.44
N PHE A 48 -11.87 2.73 17.31
CA PHE A 48 -10.87 2.87 16.27
C PHE A 48 -11.46 2.54 14.90
N THR A 49 -10.79 3.04 13.87
CA THR A 49 -11.10 2.69 12.49
C THR A 49 -10.18 1.55 12.04
N GLN A 50 -10.74 0.50 11.49
CA GLN A 50 -9.99 -0.65 10.96
C GLN A 50 -10.16 -0.75 9.45
N ASP A 51 -9.09 -1.14 8.75
CA ASP A 51 -9.12 -1.59 7.36
C ASP A 51 -9.69 -3.02 7.29
N ASP A 52 -10.96 -3.13 7.69
CA ASP A 52 -11.64 -4.42 7.86
C ASP A 52 -12.06 -5.00 6.51
N ALA A 53 -11.69 -6.25 6.26
CA ALA A 53 -12.02 -6.91 5.02
C ALA A 53 -12.31 -8.39 5.21
N HIS A 54 -13.17 -8.92 4.35
CA HIS A 54 -13.62 -10.30 4.40
C HIS A 54 -13.62 -10.91 3.00
N ILE A 55 -13.07 -12.11 2.89
CA ILE A 55 -13.05 -12.88 1.65
C ILE A 55 -13.93 -14.10 1.85
N PHE A 56 -14.96 -14.23 1.04
CA PHE A 56 -15.79 -15.43 0.98
C PHE A 56 -15.28 -16.30 -0.15
N CYS A 57 -14.82 -17.50 0.15
CA CYS A 57 -14.19 -18.37 -0.83
C CYS A 57 -14.62 -19.84 -0.64
N THR A 58 -14.30 -20.69 -1.62
CA THR A 58 -14.41 -22.12 -1.47
C THR A 58 -13.21 -22.67 -0.68
N ASP A 59 -13.33 -23.91 -0.22
CA ASP A 59 -12.23 -24.60 0.45
C ASP A 59 -10.95 -24.69 -0.37
N GLU A 60 -11.09 -24.86 -1.67
CA GLU A 60 -9.96 -24.98 -2.60
C GLU A 60 -9.25 -23.65 -2.84
N GLN A 61 -9.94 -22.52 -2.62
CA GLN A 61 -9.39 -21.16 -2.84
C GLN A 61 -8.64 -20.62 -1.62
N ILE A 62 -8.72 -21.25 -0.46
CA ILE A 62 -8.17 -20.73 0.81
C ILE A 62 -6.68 -20.42 0.69
N THR A 63 -5.88 -21.39 0.20
CA THR A 63 -4.43 -21.22 0.13
C THR A 63 -4.03 -20.09 -0.81
N ASP A 64 -4.69 -20.01 -1.97
CA ASP A 64 -4.38 -18.98 -2.96
C ASP A 64 -4.78 -17.58 -2.48
N GLU A 65 -5.95 -17.43 -1.86
CA GLU A 65 -6.38 -16.16 -1.28
C GLU A 65 -5.50 -15.72 -0.11
N SER A 66 -5.04 -16.66 0.70
CA SER A 66 -4.10 -16.39 1.79
C SER A 66 -2.73 -15.96 1.27
N LEU A 67 -2.24 -16.57 0.19
CA LEU A 67 -0.99 -16.18 -0.46
C LEU A 67 -1.09 -14.76 -1.04
N ILE A 68 -2.16 -14.47 -1.80
CA ILE A 68 -2.41 -13.14 -2.35
C ILE A 68 -2.42 -12.08 -1.24
N PHE A 69 -3.02 -12.40 -0.10
CA PHE A 69 -3.04 -11.50 1.04
C PHE A 69 -1.64 -11.27 1.63
N CYS A 70 -0.84 -12.33 1.82
CA CYS A 70 0.52 -12.21 2.34
C CYS A 70 1.41 -11.34 1.44
N ASP A 71 1.31 -11.53 0.13
CA ASP A 71 2.06 -10.74 -0.85
C ASP A 71 1.63 -9.27 -0.82
N LEU A 72 0.32 -9.00 -0.84
CA LEU A 72 -0.23 -7.64 -0.75
C LEU A 72 0.20 -6.92 0.54
N LEU A 73 0.15 -7.62 1.68
CA LEU A 73 0.56 -7.05 2.97
C LEU A 73 2.04 -6.69 2.96
N ARG A 74 2.90 -7.59 2.46
CA ARG A 74 4.34 -7.35 2.38
C ARG A 74 4.66 -6.15 1.49
N ASP A 75 4.00 -6.03 0.33
CA ASP A 75 4.20 -4.91 -0.58
C ASP A 75 3.79 -3.59 0.07
N ILE A 76 2.61 -3.55 0.72
CA ILE A 76 2.14 -2.36 1.42
C ILE A 76 3.10 -1.96 2.55
N TYR A 77 3.55 -2.92 3.38
CA TYR A 77 4.47 -2.60 4.48
C TYR A 77 5.79 -2.05 3.96
N LYS A 78 6.32 -2.61 2.86
CA LYS A 78 7.51 -2.10 2.20
C LYS A 78 7.32 -0.67 1.67
N ASP A 79 6.17 -0.38 1.07
CA ASP A 79 5.84 0.97 0.57
C ASP A 79 5.82 2.01 1.69
N PHE A 80 5.43 1.59 2.90
CA PHE A 80 5.50 2.41 4.11
C PHE A 80 6.84 2.36 4.84
N GLY A 81 7.88 1.72 4.27
CA GLY A 81 9.23 1.69 4.82
C GLY A 81 9.44 0.70 5.95
N PHE A 82 8.62 -0.35 6.04
CA PHE A 82 8.79 -1.44 6.99
C PHE A 82 9.38 -2.67 6.30
N ASP A 83 10.69 -2.83 6.41
CA ASP A 83 11.40 -3.97 5.82
C ASP A 83 11.43 -5.21 6.74
N GLN A 84 11.19 -5.02 8.04
CA GLN A 84 11.18 -6.10 9.02
C GLN A 84 9.75 -6.46 9.42
N LEU A 85 9.37 -7.68 9.13
CA LEU A 85 8.06 -8.23 9.43
C LEU A 85 8.23 -9.53 10.24
N LYS A 86 7.63 -9.59 11.43
CA LYS A 86 7.53 -10.79 12.22
C LYS A 86 6.15 -11.41 12.02
N VAL A 87 6.10 -12.68 11.63
CA VAL A 87 4.85 -13.41 11.45
C VAL A 87 4.70 -14.41 12.59
N LYS A 88 3.49 -14.48 13.17
CA LYS A 88 3.14 -15.48 14.19
C LYS A 88 1.98 -16.32 13.65
N PHE A 89 2.12 -17.63 13.76
CA PHE A 89 1.01 -18.55 13.48
C PHE A 89 0.41 -19.02 14.79
N SER A 90 -0.90 -18.76 14.97
CA SER A 90 -1.66 -19.12 16.18
C SER A 90 -2.66 -20.19 15.81
N ASP A 91 -2.48 -21.38 16.42
CA ASP A 91 -3.31 -22.57 16.20
C ASP A 91 -4.54 -22.60 17.11
N ARG A 92 -5.20 -23.76 17.15
CA ARG A 92 -6.44 -24.00 17.88
C ARG A 92 -6.30 -23.77 19.39
N PRO A 93 -7.20 -22.96 20.02
CA PRO A 93 -7.29 -22.86 21.47
C PRO A 93 -8.00 -24.07 22.07
N GLU A 94 -7.90 -24.27 23.38
CA GLU A 94 -8.57 -25.32 24.12
C GLU A 94 -10.11 -25.24 23.95
N VAL A 95 -10.67 -24.03 24.12
CA VAL A 95 -12.08 -23.77 23.92
C VAL A 95 -12.33 -23.21 22.51
N ARG A 96 -12.91 -24.02 21.64
CA ARG A 96 -13.09 -23.68 20.23
C ARG A 96 -14.41 -24.19 19.66
N ALA A 97 -14.84 -23.62 18.55
CA ALA A 97 -15.95 -24.09 17.75
C ALA A 97 -15.44 -24.90 16.55
N GLY A 98 -16.28 -25.81 16.03
CA GLY A 98 -15.93 -26.69 14.91
C GLY A 98 -15.29 -28.00 15.33
N SER A 99 -15.16 -28.93 14.38
CA SER A 99 -14.51 -30.23 14.59
C SER A 99 -13.00 -30.17 14.35
N ASP A 100 -12.27 -31.12 14.93
CA ASP A 100 -10.81 -31.23 14.72
C ASP A 100 -10.45 -31.34 13.24
N LYS A 101 -11.25 -32.04 12.42
CA LYS A 101 -11.03 -32.14 10.97
C LYS A 101 -11.06 -30.77 10.26
N VAL A 102 -11.95 -29.88 10.69
CA VAL A 102 -12.02 -28.52 10.15
C VAL A 102 -10.78 -27.72 10.53
N TRP A 103 -10.36 -27.86 11.79
CA TRP A 103 -9.15 -27.21 12.28
C TRP A 103 -7.89 -27.70 11.59
N ASP A 104 -7.72 -29.04 11.45
CA ASP A 104 -6.58 -29.64 10.74
C ASP A 104 -6.47 -29.10 9.30
N LYS A 105 -7.61 -28.96 8.62
CA LYS A 105 -7.65 -28.41 7.26
C LYS A 105 -7.27 -26.92 7.23
N ALA A 106 -7.83 -26.16 8.17
CA ALA A 106 -7.59 -24.72 8.28
C ALA A 106 -6.11 -24.39 8.56
N GLU A 107 -5.56 -25.05 9.59
CA GLU A 107 -4.16 -24.88 9.97
C GLU A 107 -3.21 -25.26 8.84
N LYS A 108 -3.46 -26.40 8.21
CA LYS A 108 -2.67 -26.85 7.05
C LYS A 108 -2.70 -25.84 5.91
N ALA A 109 -3.88 -25.29 5.58
CA ALA A 109 -4.02 -24.32 4.49
C ALA A 109 -3.26 -23.02 4.77
N LEU A 110 -3.32 -22.48 6.01
CA LEU A 110 -2.57 -21.29 6.39
C LEU A 110 -1.06 -21.53 6.40
N ILE A 111 -0.60 -22.69 6.94
CA ILE A 111 0.83 -23.05 6.94
C ILE A 111 1.34 -23.20 5.50
N GLU A 112 0.56 -23.82 4.63
CA GLU A 112 0.91 -23.95 3.22
C GLU A 112 1.02 -22.60 2.52
N ALA A 113 0.11 -21.67 2.81
CA ALA A 113 0.14 -20.30 2.27
C ALA A 113 1.39 -19.53 2.71
N VAL A 114 1.73 -19.56 4.01
CA VAL A 114 2.92 -18.90 4.57
C VAL A 114 4.21 -19.48 3.95
N ASN A 115 4.29 -20.80 3.83
CA ASN A 115 5.44 -21.46 3.21
C ASN A 115 5.58 -21.08 1.73
N LYS A 116 4.49 -21.02 0.97
CA LYS A 116 4.48 -20.55 -0.43
C LYS A 116 4.88 -19.08 -0.55
N ALA A 117 4.45 -18.25 0.40
CA ALA A 117 4.84 -16.86 0.48
C ALA A 117 6.30 -16.65 0.93
N GLN A 118 7.01 -17.72 1.29
CA GLN A 118 8.39 -17.68 1.80
C GLN A 118 8.53 -16.75 3.03
N LEU A 119 7.55 -16.79 3.93
CA LEU A 119 7.57 -16.04 5.18
C LEU A 119 7.98 -16.97 6.32
N ASP A 120 9.01 -16.58 7.06
CA ASP A 120 9.35 -17.23 8.33
C ASP A 120 8.31 -16.85 9.38
N TYR A 121 7.90 -17.81 10.21
CA TYR A 121 6.93 -17.57 11.27
C TYR A 121 7.29 -18.23 12.60
N ASP A 122 6.93 -17.55 13.69
CA ASP A 122 6.96 -18.12 15.03
C ASP A 122 5.63 -18.84 15.31
N PHE A 123 5.72 -20.00 15.94
CA PHE A 123 4.54 -20.73 16.39
C PHE A 123 4.04 -20.18 17.74
N ASN A 124 2.75 -19.83 17.81
CA ASN A 124 2.09 -19.26 18.98
C ASN A 124 0.92 -20.18 19.41
N PRO A 125 1.20 -21.23 20.19
CA PRO A 125 0.25 -22.31 20.45
C PRO A 125 -0.95 -21.85 21.29
N GLY A 126 -2.16 -22.24 20.87
CA GLY A 126 -3.40 -21.99 21.60
C GLY A 126 -3.95 -20.57 21.50
N GLU A 127 -3.32 -19.68 20.75
CA GLU A 127 -3.69 -18.26 20.66
C GLU A 127 -4.58 -17.93 19.45
N GLY A 128 -5.05 -18.95 18.72
CA GLY A 128 -6.02 -18.81 17.64
C GLY A 128 -7.35 -18.23 18.13
N ALA A 129 -8.17 -17.75 17.21
CA ALA A 129 -9.55 -17.36 17.55
C ALA A 129 -10.40 -18.63 17.84
N PHE A 130 -11.46 -18.49 18.64
CA PHE A 130 -12.31 -19.63 18.95
C PHE A 130 -12.98 -20.26 17.71
N TYR A 131 -13.00 -19.56 16.58
CA TYR A 131 -13.63 -19.95 15.32
C TYR A 131 -12.63 -20.36 14.22
N GLY A 132 -11.32 -20.16 14.44
CA GLY A 132 -10.31 -20.54 13.47
C GLY A 132 -8.88 -20.07 13.78
N PRO A 133 -7.89 -20.66 13.12
CA PRO A 133 -6.49 -20.29 13.26
C PRO A 133 -6.24 -18.93 12.62
N LYS A 134 -5.13 -18.30 13.01
CA LYS A 134 -4.76 -16.96 12.51
C LYS A 134 -3.27 -16.82 12.23
N LEU A 135 -2.98 -15.96 11.26
CA LEU A 135 -1.66 -15.35 11.08
C LEU A 135 -1.70 -13.93 11.64
N GLU A 136 -0.71 -13.59 12.42
CA GLU A 136 -0.50 -12.25 12.97
C GLU A 136 0.77 -11.66 12.38
N PHE A 137 0.65 -10.46 11.85
CA PHE A 137 1.74 -9.72 11.25
C PHE A 137 2.11 -8.57 12.18
N VAL A 138 3.33 -8.67 12.72
CA VAL A 138 3.80 -7.82 13.79
C VAL A 138 4.89 -6.89 13.27
N LEU A 139 4.68 -5.60 13.44
CA LEU A 139 5.69 -4.58 13.17
C LEU A 139 6.51 -4.30 14.44
N ILE A 140 7.78 -4.01 14.23
CA ILE A 140 8.69 -3.55 15.28
C ILE A 140 8.85 -2.04 15.10
N ASP A 141 8.49 -1.25 16.12
CA ASP A 141 8.62 0.20 16.06
C ASP A 141 10.08 0.66 16.25
N ALA A 142 10.31 1.97 16.08
CA ALA A 142 11.63 2.57 16.14
C ALA A 142 12.37 2.39 17.47
N ILE A 143 11.66 2.01 18.55
CA ILE A 143 12.23 1.73 19.88
C ILE A 143 12.19 0.24 20.26
N GLY A 144 11.87 -0.64 19.30
CA GLY A 144 11.91 -2.10 19.46
C GLY A 144 10.67 -2.73 20.07
N ARG A 145 9.53 -2.03 20.19
CA ARG A 145 8.26 -2.62 20.65
C ARG A 145 7.55 -3.34 19.52
N GLU A 146 6.95 -4.49 19.85
CA GLU A 146 6.14 -5.27 18.92
C GLU A 146 4.69 -4.78 18.89
N TRP A 147 4.17 -4.51 17.69
CA TRP A 147 2.78 -4.13 17.46
C TRP A 147 2.14 -5.03 16.42
N GLN A 148 1.15 -5.81 16.85
CA GLN A 148 0.31 -6.54 15.90
C GLN A 148 -0.53 -5.52 15.11
N CYS A 149 -0.35 -5.52 13.79
CA CYS A 149 -1.10 -4.70 12.84
C CYS A 149 -1.90 -5.59 11.89
N GLY A 150 -1.22 -6.31 11.01
CA GLY A 150 -1.88 -7.21 10.07
C GLY A 150 -2.39 -8.48 10.71
N THR A 151 -3.50 -9.01 10.19
CA THR A 151 -4.09 -10.27 10.63
C THR A 151 -4.80 -10.94 9.47
N LEU A 152 -4.64 -12.26 9.37
CA LEU A 152 -5.45 -13.12 8.53
C LEU A 152 -6.03 -14.24 9.42
N GLN A 153 -7.35 -14.32 9.51
CA GLN A 153 -8.06 -15.31 10.34
C GLN A 153 -9.02 -16.10 9.47
N MET A 154 -8.99 -17.41 9.62
CA MET A 154 -9.89 -18.30 8.91
C MET A 154 -11.13 -18.61 9.75
N ASP A 155 -12.30 -18.55 9.16
CA ASP A 155 -13.59 -18.77 9.84
C ASP A 155 -14.50 -19.68 9.03
N PHE A 156 -14.81 -20.84 9.60
CA PHE A 156 -15.80 -21.78 9.09
C PHE A 156 -17.13 -21.71 9.84
N VAL A 157 -17.18 -20.95 10.93
CA VAL A 157 -18.28 -20.98 11.90
C VAL A 157 -19.30 -19.88 11.61
N LEU A 158 -18.85 -18.65 11.43
CA LEU A 158 -19.73 -17.50 11.26
C LEU A 158 -20.58 -17.57 9.99
N PRO A 159 -20.04 -17.95 8.81
CA PRO A 159 -20.87 -18.12 7.61
C PRO A 159 -22.00 -19.13 7.80
N GLU A 160 -21.72 -20.27 8.41
CA GLU A 160 -22.72 -21.30 8.71
C GLU A 160 -23.80 -20.79 9.68
N ARG A 161 -23.40 -20.22 10.82
CA ARG A 161 -24.31 -19.70 11.84
C ARG A 161 -25.22 -18.57 11.35
N LEU A 162 -24.73 -17.75 10.44
CA LEU A 162 -25.50 -16.66 9.82
C LEU A 162 -26.21 -17.09 8.53
N GLY A 163 -26.10 -18.35 8.13
CA GLY A 163 -26.79 -18.92 6.97
C GLY A 163 -26.29 -18.37 5.62
N ALA A 164 -25.02 -18.08 5.52
CA ALA A 164 -24.39 -17.76 4.24
C ALA A 164 -24.21 -19.04 3.43
N THR A 165 -24.72 -19.08 2.19
CA THR A 165 -24.62 -20.25 1.33
C THR A 165 -24.34 -19.87 -0.11
N TYR A 166 -23.68 -20.77 -0.83
CA TYR A 166 -23.53 -20.72 -2.29
C TYR A 166 -23.88 -22.07 -2.91
N ILE A 167 -24.11 -22.09 -4.21
CA ILE A 167 -24.38 -23.31 -4.97
C ILE A 167 -23.06 -23.81 -5.57
N ASP A 168 -22.69 -25.04 -5.26
CA ASP A 168 -21.48 -25.66 -5.77
C ASP A 168 -21.64 -26.17 -7.22
N GLN A 169 -20.57 -26.77 -7.76
CA GLN A 169 -20.55 -27.35 -9.13
C GLN A 169 -21.58 -28.46 -9.34
N LYS A 170 -22.02 -29.12 -8.25
CA LYS A 170 -23.00 -30.21 -8.29
C LYS A 170 -24.44 -29.72 -8.08
N GLY A 171 -24.64 -28.43 -7.88
CA GLY A 171 -25.92 -27.84 -7.57
C GLY A 171 -26.33 -27.93 -6.10
N GLU A 172 -25.39 -28.30 -5.21
CA GLU A 172 -25.64 -28.43 -3.78
C GLU A 172 -25.35 -27.09 -3.05
N LYS A 173 -26.12 -26.82 -1.99
CA LYS A 173 -25.87 -25.71 -1.10
C LYS A 173 -24.70 -26.01 -0.18
N LYS A 174 -23.70 -25.10 -0.16
CA LYS A 174 -22.55 -25.16 0.75
C LYS A 174 -22.33 -23.82 1.45
N ASN A 175 -21.68 -23.86 2.60
CA ASN A 175 -21.24 -22.66 3.29
C ASN A 175 -19.87 -22.24 2.74
N PRO A 176 -19.64 -20.94 2.45
CA PRO A 176 -18.30 -20.48 2.09
C PRO A 176 -17.40 -20.48 3.32
N VAL A 177 -16.11 -20.55 3.10
CA VAL A 177 -15.11 -20.17 4.10
C VAL A 177 -14.99 -18.65 4.10
N MET A 178 -14.84 -18.04 5.27
CA MET A 178 -14.64 -16.61 5.41
C MET A 178 -13.25 -16.33 5.95
N LEU A 179 -12.46 -15.56 5.21
CA LEU A 179 -11.19 -15.07 5.68
C LEU A 179 -11.37 -13.63 6.16
N HIS A 180 -11.17 -13.40 7.45
CA HIS A 180 -11.11 -12.06 8.02
C HIS A 180 -9.69 -11.52 7.85
N ARG A 181 -9.54 -10.35 7.28
CA ARG A 181 -8.22 -9.75 7.09
C ARG A 181 -8.20 -8.27 7.44
N ALA A 182 -7.09 -7.85 8.00
CA ALA A 182 -6.68 -6.46 8.11
C ALA A 182 -5.19 -6.38 7.76
N ILE A 183 -4.76 -5.33 7.09
CA ILE A 183 -3.36 -5.07 6.75
C ILE A 183 -2.77 -4.07 7.73
N LEU A 184 -3.40 -2.90 7.86
CA LEU A 184 -2.95 -1.82 8.74
C LEU A 184 -3.43 -2.04 10.18
N GLY A 185 -4.55 -2.75 10.34
CA GLY A 185 -5.23 -2.94 11.63
C GLY A 185 -5.96 -1.67 12.08
N SER A 186 -5.71 -1.17 13.30
CA SER A 186 -6.23 0.13 13.73
C SER A 186 -5.49 1.25 13.00
N MET A 187 -6.23 2.13 12.31
CA MET A 187 -5.67 3.30 11.63
C MET A 187 -4.97 4.25 12.62
N GLU A 188 -5.50 4.38 13.84
CA GLU A 188 -4.93 5.18 14.91
C GLU A 188 -3.56 4.63 15.34
N ARG A 189 -3.46 3.31 15.55
CA ARG A 189 -2.19 2.64 15.87
C ARG A 189 -1.20 2.75 14.72
N TRP A 190 -1.66 2.48 13.50
CA TRP A 190 -0.83 2.59 12.31
C TRP A 190 -0.23 3.98 12.15
N LEU A 191 -1.04 5.04 12.31
CA LEU A 191 -0.58 6.42 12.26
C LEU A 191 0.44 6.70 13.39
N GLY A 192 0.19 6.21 14.60
CA GLY A 192 1.14 6.33 15.72
C GLY A 192 2.50 5.69 15.41
N ILE A 193 2.50 4.47 14.86
CA ILE A 193 3.73 3.77 14.45
C ILE A 193 4.46 4.57 13.36
N LEU A 194 3.74 5.06 12.36
CA LEU A 194 4.33 5.87 11.28
C LEU A 194 4.97 7.17 11.79
N ILE A 195 4.29 7.89 12.70
CA ILE A 195 4.83 9.11 13.30
C ILE A 195 6.15 8.82 14.03
N GLU A 196 6.21 7.74 14.80
CA GLU A 196 7.42 7.34 15.50
C GLU A 196 8.52 6.88 14.53
N GLN A 197 8.19 6.05 13.54
CA GLN A 197 9.12 5.52 12.55
C GLN A 197 9.82 6.63 11.76
N TYR A 198 9.07 7.64 11.37
CA TYR A 198 9.59 8.77 10.60
C TYR A 198 9.97 9.99 11.44
N SER A 199 9.84 9.92 12.78
CA SER A 199 10.02 11.08 13.66
C SER A 199 9.22 12.31 13.19
N GLY A 200 8.00 12.08 12.71
CA GLY A 200 7.11 13.10 12.13
C GLY A 200 7.51 13.62 10.75
N ARG A 201 8.60 13.10 10.14
CA ARG A 201 9.10 13.53 8.82
C ARG A 201 8.79 12.49 7.77
N PHE A 202 7.54 12.44 7.35
CA PHE A 202 7.05 11.46 6.40
C PHE A 202 7.71 11.56 5.02
N PRO A 203 7.77 10.46 4.26
CA PRO A 203 8.04 10.51 2.83
C PRO A 203 7.11 11.49 2.12
N LEU A 204 7.58 12.14 1.07
CA LEU A 204 6.87 13.25 0.44
C LEU A 204 5.45 12.88 -0.02
N TRP A 205 5.27 11.67 -0.55
CA TRP A 205 3.97 11.17 -0.98
C TRP A 205 2.95 11.04 0.16
N LEU A 206 3.41 10.83 1.40
CA LEU A 206 2.58 10.66 2.60
C LEU A 206 2.39 11.95 3.38
N THR A 207 3.26 12.94 3.20
CA THR A 207 3.24 14.19 3.98
C THR A 207 1.96 14.98 3.75
N PRO A 208 1.25 15.45 4.80
CA PRO A 208 0.00 16.23 4.66
C PRO A 208 0.15 17.52 3.86
N VAL A 209 1.24 18.27 4.07
CA VAL A 209 1.60 19.47 3.31
C VAL A 209 2.97 19.23 2.68
N GLN A 210 2.99 19.03 1.37
CA GLN A 210 4.19 18.66 0.62
C GLN A 210 5.06 19.87 0.28
N VAL A 211 4.42 21.00 -0.01
CA VAL A 211 5.08 22.24 -0.41
C VAL A 211 4.49 23.41 0.35
N PHE A 212 5.34 24.26 0.89
CA PHE A 212 4.95 25.55 1.48
C PHE A 212 5.52 26.70 0.65
N VAL A 213 4.68 27.64 0.20
CA VAL A 213 5.14 28.82 -0.57
C VAL A 213 5.23 30.01 0.37
N CYS A 214 6.43 30.59 0.52
CA CYS A 214 6.69 31.73 1.41
C CYS A 214 7.07 32.97 0.60
N THR A 215 6.37 34.08 0.80
CA THR A 215 6.68 35.35 0.17
C THR A 215 7.71 36.13 0.97
N ILE A 216 8.66 36.81 0.26
CA ILE A 216 9.63 37.74 0.85
C ILE A 216 8.95 39.11 1.10
N THR A 217 8.15 39.56 0.13
CA THR A 217 7.45 40.86 0.15
C THR A 217 6.01 40.69 -0.27
N GLU A 218 5.14 41.58 0.11
CA GLU A 218 3.71 41.59 -0.28
C GLU A 218 3.52 41.66 -1.81
N LYS A 219 4.47 42.25 -2.54
CA LYS A 219 4.44 42.33 -4.02
C LYS A 219 4.46 40.99 -4.71
N ALA A 220 4.97 39.95 -4.03
CA ALA A 220 5.03 38.59 -4.55
C ALA A 220 3.76 37.76 -4.19
N ASN A 221 2.81 38.31 -3.43
CA ASN A 221 1.65 37.55 -2.94
C ASN A 221 0.79 37.00 -4.09
N GLU A 222 0.52 37.81 -5.11
CA GLU A 222 -0.27 37.38 -6.27
C GLU A 222 0.42 36.25 -7.04
N TYR A 223 1.74 36.34 -7.21
CA TYR A 223 2.55 35.29 -7.82
C TYR A 223 2.50 34.01 -6.98
N ALA A 224 2.69 34.10 -5.67
CA ALA A 224 2.60 32.96 -4.76
C ALA A 224 1.25 32.24 -4.82
N LEU A 225 0.14 32.98 -4.88
CA LEU A 225 -1.20 32.41 -5.04
C LEU A 225 -1.37 31.71 -6.41
N GLY A 226 -0.76 32.25 -7.47
CA GLY A 226 -0.71 31.59 -8.78
C GLY A 226 0.02 30.25 -8.72
N LEU A 227 1.17 30.19 -8.01
CA LEU A 227 1.91 28.95 -7.80
C LEU A 227 1.10 27.90 -7.02
N ILE A 228 0.36 28.31 -5.97
CA ILE A 228 -0.52 27.43 -5.21
C ILE A 228 -1.58 26.80 -6.11
N ASN A 229 -2.28 27.61 -6.90
CA ASN A 229 -3.30 27.10 -7.82
C ASN A 229 -2.73 26.08 -8.81
N GLU A 230 -1.52 26.31 -9.31
CA GLU A 230 -0.88 25.38 -10.25
C GLU A 230 -0.40 24.09 -9.55
N LEU A 231 0.10 24.17 -8.31
CA LEU A 231 0.44 23.00 -7.49
C LEU A 231 -0.81 22.16 -7.21
N GLU A 232 -1.91 22.76 -6.78
CA GLU A 232 -3.18 22.08 -6.50
C GLU A 232 -3.77 21.40 -7.76
N ASN A 233 -3.71 22.10 -8.91
CA ASN A 233 -4.14 21.52 -10.19
C ASN A 233 -3.32 20.29 -10.60
N ASN A 234 -2.10 20.16 -10.05
CA ASN A 234 -1.24 18.98 -10.25
C ASN A 234 -1.32 17.97 -9.09
N ASN A 235 -2.35 18.07 -8.23
CA ASN A 235 -2.59 17.21 -7.05
C ASN A 235 -1.45 17.23 -6.03
N ILE A 236 -0.72 18.34 -5.91
CA ILE A 236 0.32 18.55 -4.91
C ILE A 236 -0.31 19.28 -3.72
N ARG A 237 -0.25 18.66 -2.53
CA ARG A 237 -0.78 19.26 -1.30
C ARG A 237 0.14 20.39 -0.85
N CYS A 238 -0.35 21.61 -0.91
CA CYS A 238 0.47 22.80 -0.64
C CYS A 238 -0.25 23.79 0.27
N ASN A 239 0.52 24.73 0.81
CA ASN A 239 0.02 25.85 1.59
C ASN A 239 0.89 27.08 1.35
N VAL A 240 0.41 28.26 1.76
CA VAL A 240 1.09 29.53 1.52
C VAL A 240 1.24 30.36 2.80
N ASP A 241 2.36 31.06 2.93
CA ASP A 241 2.61 32.00 3.99
C ASP A 241 2.83 33.42 3.43
N LEU A 242 1.75 34.21 3.47
CA LEU A 242 1.71 35.60 3.01
C LEU A 242 1.94 36.62 4.13
N ARG A 243 2.24 36.16 5.37
CA ARG A 243 2.44 37.07 6.51
C ARG A 243 3.56 38.05 6.25
N ASN A 244 3.42 39.24 6.77
CA ASN A 244 4.48 40.27 6.71
C ASN A 244 5.53 40.00 7.81
N GLU A 245 6.28 38.91 7.64
CA GLU A 245 7.31 38.45 8.54
C GLU A 245 8.63 38.26 7.81
N LYS A 246 9.77 38.30 8.53
CA LYS A 246 11.08 38.05 7.95
C LYS A 246 11.12 36.64 7.36
N ILE A 247 11.60 36.53 6.12
CA ILE A 247 11.67 35.24 5.42
C ILE A 247 12.41 34.16 6.21
N GLY A 248 13.48 34.52 6.93
CA GLY A 248 14.21 33.60 7.79
C GLY A 248 13.36 33.04 8.93
N TYR A 249 12.41 33.80 9.46
CA TYR A 249 11.47 33.34 10.48
C TYR A 249 10.47 32.34 9.88
N LYS A 250 9.87 32.66 8.72
CA LYS A 250 8.94 31.76 8.02
C LYS A 250 9.60 30.42 7.69
N ILE A 251 10.82 30.44 7.13
CA ILE A 251 11.58 29.23 6.80
C ILE A 251 11.83 28.37 8.05
N ARG A 252 12.25 29.00 9.14
CA ARG A 252 12.52 28.29 10.39
C ARG A 252 11.25 27.63 10.93
N GLU A 253 10.16 28.37 11.04
CA GLU A 253 8.88 27.89 11.56
C GLU A 253 8.36 26.69 10.74
N HIS A 254 8.32 26.80 9.41
CA HIS A 254 7.86 25.71 8.55
C HIS A 254 8.82 24.52 8.53
N SER A 255 10.13 24.73 8.69
CA SER A 255 11.12 23.66 8.84
C SER A 255 10.97 22.94 10.19
N GLU A 256 10.74 23.66 11.29
CA GLU A 256 10.47 23.09 12.61
C GLU A 256 9.17 22.28 12.62
N ASN A 257 8.15 22.72 11.86
CA ASN A 257 6.90 22.01 11.64
C ASN A 257 7.01 20.82 10.66
N GLY A 258 8.22 20.51 10.18
CA GLY A 258 8.49 19.32 9.36
C GLY A 258 8.08 19.45 7.90
N CYS A 259 7.83 20.66 7.37
CA CYS A 259 7.50 20.83 5.96
C CYS A 259 8.69 20.41 5.08
N PRO A 260 8.52 19.44 4.16
CA PRO A 260 9.64 18.88 3.39
C PRO A 260 10.20 19.85 2.34
N ILE A 261 9.36 20.71 1.76
CA ILE A 261 9.77 21.63 0.70
C ILE A 261 9.19 23.02 0.95
N ILE A 262 10.05 24.00 0.99
CA ILE A 262 9.69 25.42 1.08
C ILE A 262 10.12 26.13 -0.21
N LEU A 263 9.15 26.70 -0.92
CA LEU A 263 9.41 27.60 -2.05
C LEU A 263 9.44 29.04 -1.53
N ILE A 264 10.50 29.75 -1.86
CA ILE A 264 10.70 31.13 -1.47
C ILE A 264 10.58 31.99 -2.72
N VAL A 265 9.71 32.99 -2.66
CA VAL A 265 9.43 33.87 -3.80
C VAL A 265 9.47 35.35 -3.40
N GLY A 266 10.13 36.14 -4.20
CA GLY A 266 10.21 37.57 -4.12
C GLY A 266 10.05 38.22 -5.50
N ASP A 267 10.43 39.48 -5.63
CA ASP A 267 10.31 40.23 -6.90
C ASP A 267 11.15 39.58 -8.02
N LYS A 268 12.34 39.06 -7.71
CA LYS A 268 13.23 38.40 -8.69
C LYS A 268 12.62 37.12 -9.24
N GLU A 269 12.11 36.27 -8.35
CA GLU A 269 11.48 34.99 -8.71
C GLU A 269 10.22 35.22 -9.54
N LYS A 270 9.41 36.24 -9.18
CA LYS A 270 8.23 36.66 -9.93
C LYS A 270 8.60 37.09 -11.35
N ASP A 271 9.61 37.97 -11.51
CA ASP A 271 10.01 38.53 -12.82
C ASP A 271 10.59 37.47 -13.76
N SER A 272 11.28 36.49 -13.22
CA SER A 272 11.92 35.40 -13.97
C SER A 272 11.10 34.08 -14.04
N ASN A 273 9.91 34.08 -13.42
CA ASN A 273 9.05 32.88 -13.29
C ASN A 273 9.80 31.66 -12.70
N THR A 274 10.63 31.92 -11.69
CA THR A 274 11.43 30.92 -10.98
C THR A 274 10.96 30.79 -9.54
N VAL A 275 11.47 29.78 -8.85
CA VAL A 275 11.31 29.56 -7.41
C VAL A 275 12.65 29.21 -6.79
N ALA A 276 12.89 29.73 -5.59
CA ALA A 276 14.00 29.29 -4.76
C ALA A 276 13.51 28.15 -3.85
N ILE A 277 14.12 26.97 -3.99
CA ILE A 277 13.67 25.71 -3.37
C ILE A 277 14.57 25.41 -2.18
N ARG A 278 13.97 25.17 -1.04
CA ARG A 278 14.65 24.68 0.15
C ARG A 278 14.02 23.36 0.58
N ARG A 279 14.83 22.31 0.70
CA ARG A 279 14.41 20.99 1.19
C ARG A 279 14.75 20.82 2.66
N LEU A 280 13.88 20.20 3.43
CA LEU A 280 14.08 19.92 4.85
C LEU A 280 15.37 19.09 5.05
N GLY A 281 16.19 19.50 6.04
CA GLY A 281 17.48 18.84 6.31
C GLY A 281 18.63 19.30 5.42
N SER A 282 18.40 20.18 4.42
CA SER A 282 19.43 20.76 3.58
C SER A 282 19.60 22.25 3.86
N ASN A 283 20.84 22.72 3.91
CA ASN A 283 21.15 24.17 3.95
C ASN A 283 21.27 24.77 2.54
N ASN A 284 21.29 23.96 1.50
CA ASN A 284 21.37 24.41 0.13
C ASN A 284 20.03 24.96 -0.34
N GLN A 285 20.11 25.95 -1.23
CA GLN A 285 18.97 26.54 -1.89
C GLN A 285 19.16 26.42 -3.40
N ASP A 286 18.24 25.74 -4.06
CA ASP A 286 18.25 25.55 -5.49
C ASP A 286 17.30 26.56 -6.16
N PHE A 287 17.62 26.97 -7.39
CA PHE A 287 16.78 27.87 -8.18
C PHE A 287 16.37 27.16 -9.47
N LYS A 288 15.07 27.12 -9.74
CA LYS A 288 14.53 26.47 -10.95
C LYS A 288 13.38 27.27 -11.53
N LEU A 289 13.13 27.10 -12.83
CA LEU A 289 11.86 27.50 -13.41
C LEU A 289 10.75 26.72 -12.71
N PHE A 290 9.64 27.39 -12.41
CA PHE A 290 8.55 26.75 -11.68
C PHE A 290 7.98 25.53 -12.44
N LYS A 291 7.90 25.60 -13.76
CA LYS A 291 7.47 24.49 -14.60
C LYS A 291 8.35 23.25 -14.42
N ASP A 292 9.66 23.43 -14.37
CA ASP A 292 10.61 22.31 -14.21
C ASP A 292 10.49 21.70 -12.81
N PHE A 293 10.27 22.54 -11.78
CA PHE A 293 10.00 22.09 -10.43
C PHE A 293 8.72 21.24 -10.37
N ILE A 294 7.63 21.64 -11.04
CA ILE A 294 6.38 20.87 -11.07
C ILE A 294 6.59 19.48 -11.68
N GLU A 295 7.30 19.39 -12.80
CA GLU A 295 7.53 18.09 -13.43
C GLU A 295 8.37 17.14 -12.54
N GLU A 296 9.36 17.67 -11.83
CA GLU A 296 10.14 16.91 -10.86
C GLU A 296 9.29 16.44 -9.67
N ILE A 297 8.56 17.37 -9.05
CA ILE A 297 7.82 17.08 -7.82
C ILE A 297 6.63 16.15 -8.04
N LYS A 298 6.00 16.16 -9.20
CA LYS A 298 4.95 15.22 -9.58
C LYS A 298 5.37 13.76 -9.46
N VAL A 299 6.63 13.46 -9.73
CA VAL A 299 7.16 12.09 -9.61
C VAL A 299 7.35 11.74 -8.14
N GLU A 300 7.93 12.66 -7.35
CA GLU A 300 8.24 12.42 -5.93
C GLU A 300 6.99 12.36 -5.04
N THR A 301 5.90 13.02 -5.46
CA THR A 301 4.65 13.06 -4.69
C THR A 301 3.70 11.89 -4.98
N LYS A 302 3.99 11.08 -5.99
CA LYS A 302 3.16 9.91 -6.32
C LYS A 302 3.29 8.83 -5.24
N PRO A 303 2.16 8.23 -4.80
CA PRO A 303 2.21 7.04 -3.98
C PRO A 303 2.99 5.89 -4.67
N PRO A 304 3.70 5.05 -3.92
CA PRO A 304 4.55 3.99 -4.46
C PRO A 304 3.82 3.03 -5.41
N ASP A 305 2.57 2.67 -5.11
CA ASP A 305 1.75 1.77 -5.93
C ASP A 305 1.46 2.33 -7.34
N LEU A 306 1.34 3.65 -7.48
CA LEU A 306 1.17 4.31 -8.79
C LEU A 306 2.48 4.34 -9.58
N VAL A 307 3.61 4.45 -8.89
CA VAL A 307 4.94 4.33 -9.50
C VAL A 307 5.16 2.87 -9.93
N TRP A 308 4.83 1.91 -9.08
CA TRP A 308 4.95 0.46 -9.35
C TRP A 308 4.09 0.01 -10.55
N LYS A 309 2.84 0.45 -10.61
CA LYS A 309 1.96 0.12 -11.76
C LYS A 309 2.52 0.66 -13.07
N PHE A 310 3.17 1.81 -13.05
CA PHE A 310 3.86 2.34 -14.23
C PHE A 310 5.05 1.45 -14.60
N PHE A 311 5.89 1.07 -13.63
CA PHE A 311 7.01 0.17 -13.86
C PHE A 311 6.58 -1.25 -14.23
N GLN A 312 5.53 -1.81 -13.61
CA GLN A 312 4.99 -3.11 -13.99
C GLN A 312 4.42 -3.11 -15.40
N LYS A 313 3.75 -2.05 -15.82
CA LYS A 313 3.25 -1.90 -17.20
C LYS A 313 4.41 -1.93 -18.21
N VAL A 314 5.51 -1.24 -17.89
CA VAL A 314 6.73 -1.24 -18.71
C VAL A 314 7.47 -2.59 -18.59
N TYR A 315 7.56 -3.18 -17.39
CA TYR A 315 8.22 -4.44 -17.12
C TYR A 315 7.51 -5.63 -17.79
N PHE A 316 6.18 -5.67 -17.73
CA PHE A 316 5.38 -6.72 -18.39
C PHE A 316 5.57 -6.69 -19.91
N ILE A 317 5.64 -5.51 -20.50
CA ILE A 317 5.94 -5.34 -21.92
C ILE A 317 7.34 -5.86 -22.25
N THR A 318 8.34 -5.60 -21.41
CA THR A 318 9.74 -6.01 -21.64
C THR A 318 9.98 -7.50 -21.36
N THR A 319 9.32 -8.10 -20.38
CA THR A 319 9.49 -9.54 -20.05
C THR A 319 8.89 -10.43 -21.14
N ILE A 320 7.71 -10.10 -21.66
CA ILE A 320 7.11 -10.85 -22.79
C ILE A 320 7.98 -10.76 -24.04
N ILE A 321 8.68 -9.65 -24.25
CA ILE A 321 9.59 -9.45 -25.39
C ILE A 321 10.92 -10.19 -25.16
N GLY A 322 11.41 -10.27 -23.93
CA GLY A 322 12.64 -10.97 -23.56
C GLY A 322 12.57 -12.47 -23.74
N GLU A 323 11.46 -13.11 -23.40
CA GLU A 323 11.27 -14.57 -23.52
C GLU A 323 11.19 -15.06 -24.98
N ILE A 324 10.77 -14.21 -25.90
CA ILE A 324 10.69 -14.57 -27.34
C ILE A 324 12.06 -14.45 -28.02
N SER A 325 13.01 -13.71 -27.47
CA SER A 325 14.36 -13.48 -28.02
C SER A 325 15.42 -14.51 -27.60
N ILE A 326 15.11 -15.43 -26.66
CA ILE A 326 16.10 -16.35 -26.04
C ILE A 326 16.29 -17.68 -26.81
N ASN A 327 15.59 -17.92 -27.90
CA ASN A 327 15.71 -19.18 -28.62
C ASN A 327 16.86 -19.28 -29.64
N ASP A 328 17.70 -18.25 -29.76
CA ASP A 328 18.89 -18.32 -30.64
C ASP A 328 20.11 -17.64 -29.99
N SER A 329 20.67 -18.21 -28.96
CA SER A 329 22.11 -18.30 -28.66
C SER A 329 22.35 -18.66 -27.19
N LYS A 330 22.95 -19.83 -26.97
CA LYS A 330 23.51 -20.28 -25.68
C LYS A 330 24.63 -19.31 -25.27
N SER A 331 24.39 -18.41 -24.32
CA SER A 331 25.43 -17.83 -23.50
C SER A 331 24.97 -17.76 -22.05
N SER A 332 25.79 -18.33 -21.18
CA SER A 332 25.62 -18.42 -19.74
C SER A 332 25.46 -17.05 -19.09
N PHE A 333 24.30 -16.77 -18.51
CA PHE A 333 24.08 -15.58 -17.68
C PHE A 333 24.17 -15.93 -16.19
N SER A 334 24.94 -15.12 -15.46
CA SER A 334 25.05 -15.20 -14.01
C SER A 334 23.81 -14.54 -13.38
N ALA A 335 23.33 -15.11 -12.26
CA ALA A 335 22.09 -14.73 -11.55
C ALA A 335 22.09 -13.35 -10.87
N LYS A 336 22.88 -12.37 -11.37
CA LYS A 336 23.00 -11.01 -10.79
C LYS A 336 22.41 -9.88 -11.63
N ASP A 337 22.04 -10.16 -12.90
CA ASP A 337 21.47 -9.12 -13.76
C ASP A 337 19.98 -9.42 -14.00
N GLY A 338 19.10 -8.58 -13.43
CA GLY A 338 17.68 -8.56 -13.75
C GLY A 338 17.43 -8.21 -15.23
N PRO A 339 16.19 -8.41 -15.73
CA PRO A 339 15.86 -8.10 -17.12
C PRO A 339 16.12 -6.63 -17.45
N ARG A 340 16.64 -6.37 -18.64
CA ARG A 340 16.96 -5.01 -19.10
C ARG A 340 15.70 -4.22 -19.37
N ILE A 341 15.59 -3.00 -18.84
CA ILE A 341 14.44 -2.12 -18.96
C ILE A 341 14.82 -0.78 -19.63
N ASN A 342 13.84 -0.17 -20.31
CA ASN A 342 13.99 1.13 -20.96
C ASN A 342 15.29 1.23 -21.83
N ASN A 343 16.10 2.26 -21.60
CA ASN A 343 17.32 2.52 -22.37
C ASN A 343 18.44 1.46 -22.18
N SER A 344 18.28 0.52 -21.25
CA SER A 344 19.21 -0.61 -21.09
C SER A 344 18.90 -1.82 -21.98
N ILE A 345 17.80 -1.77 -22.76
CA ILE A 345 17.47 -2.79 -23.76
C ILE A 345 18.38 -2.60 -24.95
N SER A 346 19.22 -3.62 -25.21
CA SER A 346 20.21 -3.58 -26.32
C SER A 346 19.68 -4.11 -27.66
N ALA A 347 18.41 -4.53 -27.73
CA ALA A 347 17.79 -5.00 -28.97
C ALA A 347 17.46 -3.81 -29.88
N GLN A 348 17.76 -3.93 -31.19
CA GLN A 348 17.44 -2.88 -32.17
C GLN A 348 15.93 -2.79 -32.47
N GLN A 349 15.21 -3.89 -32.36
CA GLN A 349 13.76 -3.99 -32.58
C GLN A 349 13.13 -4.87 -31.50
N VAL A 350 11.90 -4.52 -31.14
CA VAL A 350 11.13 -5.21 -30.10
C VAL A 350 9.68 -5.43 -30.58
N ARG A 351 9.09 -6.56 -30.23
CA ARG A 351 7.66 -6.80 -30.49
C ARG A 351 6.85 -6.17 -29.38
N CYS A 352 5.98 -5.22 -29.72
CA CYS A 352 5.14 -4.50 -28.78
C CYS A 352 3.71 -5.04 -28.75
N ILE A 353 3.16 -5.13 -27.53
CA ILE A 353 1.77 -5.49 -27.25
C ILE A 353 1.23 -4.42 -26.30
N ASP A 354 0.03 -3.86 -26.55
CA ASP A 354 -0.56 -2.85 -25.69
C ASP A 354 -1.14 -3.44 -24.40
N SER A 355 -1.60 -2.56 -23.50
CA SER A 355 -2.16 -2.93 -22.20
C SER A 355 -3.47 -3.74 -22.28
N GLN A 356 -4.05 -3.89 -23.49
CA GLN A 356 -5.25 -4.69 -23.74
C GLN A 356 -4.93 -6.02 -24.46
N GLY A 357 -3.62 -6.33 -24.64
CA GLY A 357 -3.18 -7.56 -25.30
C GLY A 357 -3.15 -7.49 -26.83
N LYS A 358 -3.38 -6.32 -27.43
CA LYS A 358 -3.34 -6.15 -28.88
C LYS A 358 -1.90 -5.97 -29.36
N GLN A 359 -1.51 -6.74 -30.38
CA GLN A 359 -0.18 -6.64 -30.97
C GLN A 359 -0.02 -5.32 -31.76
N LEU A 360 0.97 -4.52 -31.37
CA LEU A 360 1.36 -3.28 -32.06
C LEU A 360 2.40 -3.52 -33.16
N GLY A 361 2.96 -4.75 -33.22
CA GLY A 361 3.95 -5.14 -34.21
C GLY A 361 5.39 -5.10 -33.69
N ILE A 362 6.34 -5.22 -34.64
CA ILE A 362 7.79 -5.10 -34.35
C ILE A 362 8.18 -3.64 -34.56
N LEU A 363 8.59 -2.98 -33.48
CA LEU A 363 8.95 -1.56 -33.46
C LEU A 363 10.44 -1.40 -33.09
N SER A 364 11.05 -0.28 -33.48
CA SER A 364 12.32 0.12 -32.94
C SER A 364 12.18 0.42 -31.43
N ILE A 365 13.28 0.36 -30.69
CA ILE A 365 13.26 0.65 -29.23
C ILE A 365 12.72 2.06 -28.96
N HIS A 366 13.01 3.02 -29.82
CA HIS A 366 12.53 4.39 -29.70
C HIS A 366 11.01 4.51 -29.88
N GLU A 367 10.47 3.88 -30.91
CA GLU A 367 9.03 3.82 -31.15
C GLU A 367 8.28 3.04 -30.06
N ALA A 368 8.90 1.99 -29.55
CA ALA A 368 8.34 1.20 -28.44
C ALA A 368 8.26 2.01 -27.14
N LEU A 369 9.29 2.79 -26.82
CA LEU A 369 9.30 3.70 -25.69
C LEU A 369 8.30 4.84 -25.83
N GLN A 370 8.14 5.37 -27.03
CA GLN A 370 7.11 6.39 -27.33
C GLN A 370 5.67 5.84 -27.19
N ALA A 371 5.43 4.63 -27.69
CA ALA A 371 4.15 3.95 -27.54
C ALA A 371 3.82 3.57 -26.09
N ALA A 372 4.83 3.37 -25.26
CA ALA A 372 4.65 3.11 -23.82
C ALA A 372 4.36 4.39 -23.01
N SER A 373 4.65 5.56 -23.57
CA SER A 373 4.46 6.88 -22.93
C SER A 373 3.12 7.53 -23.30
N SER A 374 2.42 7.01 -24.29
CA SER A 374 1.07 7.41 -24.74
C SER A 374 0.00 6.54 -24.08
#